data_63967b10fc57628d41a35f029d61e523
#
_entry.id   63967b10fc57628d41a35f029d61e523
#
_cell.length_a   1.000
_cell.length_b   1.000
_cell.length_c   1.000
_cell.angle_alpha   90.00
_cell.angle_beta   90.00
_cell.angle_gamma   90.00
#
_symmetry.space_group_name_H-M   'P 1'
#
loop_
_entity.id
_entity.type
_entity.pdbx_description
1 polymer ?
#
loop_
_entity_poly.entity_id
_entity_poly.type
_entity_poly.pdbx_seq_one_letter_code
_entity_poly.pdbx_strand_id
1 'polypeptide(L)'
;FICSPKFLNQDYSLKNHSGIYFAGQMTGVEGYVESAQSGIVAGMNMVRYLNKQEPVIFPQETIMGALAYYITHCDESNFQPMKANFGILPDLPVRVKKKLRKEAYEVMDQFINEL
;
A
#
# COMPACT_ATOMS: atom_id res chain seq x y z
N PHE A 1 -5.17 10.35 12.79
CA PHE A 1 -5.06 9.85 11.39
C PHE A 1 -6.23 10.34 10.55
N ILE A 2 -6.01 10.45 9.25
CA ILE A 2 -7.07 10.82 8.32
C ILE A 2 -7.89 9.57 7.94
N CYS A 3 -9.11 9.78 7.44
CA CYS A 3 -9.95 8.69 6.95
C CYS A 3 -9.50 8.30 5.54
N SER A 4 -8.42 7.52 5.45
CA SER A 4 -7.80 7.18 4.18
C SER A 4 -8.74 6.52 3.16
N PRO A 5 -9.69 5.63 3.56
CA PRO A 5 -10.62 5.08 2.57
C PRO A 5 -11.44 6.14 1.85
N LYS A 6 -11.72 7.25 2.53
CA LYS A 6 -12.49 8.36 1.95
C LYS A 6 -11.63 9.29 1.10
N PHE A 7 -10.37 9.51 1.48
CA PHE A 7 -9.58 10.60 0.92
C PHE A 7 -8.40 10.17 0.05
N LEU A 8 -7.90 8.93 0.17
CA LEU A 8 -6.68 8.52 -0.53
C LEU A 8 -6.93 7.48 -1.60
N ASN A 9 -6.18 7.62 -2.69
CA ASN A 9 -5.99 6.57 -3.69
C ASN A 9 -4.92 5.60 -3.21
N GLN A 10 -4.84 4.43 -3.84
CA GLN A 10 -3.90 3.38 -3.44
C GLN A 10 -2.43 3.75 -3.66
N ASP A 11 -2.16 4.78 -4.44
CA ASP A 11 -0.82 5.34 -4.63
C ASP A 11 -0.45 6.41 -3.59
N TYR A 12 -1.29 6.58 -2.57
CA TYR A 12 -1.18 7.57 -1.48
C TYR A 12 -1.47 9.00 -1.92
N SER A 13 -1.99 9.21 -3.13
CA SER A 13 -2.42 10.54 -3.56
C SER A 13 -3.80 10.89 -3.01
N LEU A 14 -4.05 12.19 -2.84
CA LEU A 14 -5.35 12.70 -2.41
C LEU A 14 -6.36 12.57 -3.57
N LYS A 15 -7.52 12.00 -3.29
CA LYS A 15 -8.61 11.90 -4.27
C LYS A 15 -9.07 13.30 -4.67
N ASN A 16 -9.31 13.48 -5.96
CA ASN A 16 -9.82 14.73 -6.54
C ASN A 16 -8.87 15.93 -6.47
N HIS A 17 -7.62 15.73 -6.04
CA HIS A 17 -6.61 16.80 -5.96
C HIS A 17 -5.26 16.23 -6.40
N SER A 18 -4.91 16.46 -7.66
CA SER A 18 -3.65 15.95 -8.22
C SER A 18 -2.44 16.59 -7.57
N GLY A 19 -1.38 15.79 -7.37
CA GLY A 19 -0.09 16.30 -6.91
C GLY A 19 0.06 16.39 -5.39
N ILE A 20 -0.94 15.95 -4.61
CA ILE A 20 -0.88 15.95 -3.15
C ILE A 20 -0.81 14.52 -2.67
N TYR A 21 0.19 14.19 -1.84
CA TYR A 21 0.43 12.84 -1.33
C TYR A 21 0.56 12.86 0.19
N PHE A 22 0.12 11.78 0.81
CA PHE A 22 0.24 11.58 2.26
C PHE A 22 0.98 10.29 2.54
N ALA A 23 1.70 10.23 3.66
CA ALA A 23 2.44 9.03 4.05
C ALA A 23 2.54 8.97 5.57
N GLY A 24 2.96 7.81 6.07
CA GLY A 24 3.20 7.62 7.50
C GLY A 24 1.95 7.38 8.30
N GLN A 25 2.07 7.51 9.61
CA GLN A 25 0.99 7.20 10.55
C GLN A 25 -0.30 7.95 10.27
N MET A 26 -0.23 9.15 9.74
CA MET A 26 -1.43 9.93 9.43
C MET A 26 -2.33 9.25 8.39
N THR A 27 -1.79 8.33 7.61
CA THR A 27 -2.58 7.57 6.61
C THR A 27 -3.25 6.32 7.20
N GLY A 28 -2.91 5.95 8.43
CA GLY A 28 -3.44 4.75 9.06
C GLY A 28 -2.51 3.55 9.02
N VAL A 29 -1.32 3.67 8.44
CA VAL A 29 -0.29 2.63 8.62
C VAL A 29 0.36 2.83 9.97
N GLU A 30 0.65 1.74 10.70
CA GLU A 30 1.18 1.81 12.05
C GLU A 30 2.50 1.03 12.14
N GLY A 31 3.51 1.66 12.76
CA GLY A 31 4.83 1.09 12.90
C GLY A 31 5.88 1.86 12.10
N TYR A 32 7.16 1.76 12.53
CA TYR A 32 8.23 2.52 11.88
C TYR A 32 8.50 2.05 10.46
N VAL A 33 8.58 0.73 10.25
CA VAL A 33 8.85 0.17 8.92
C VAL A 33 7.69 0.45 7.98
N GLU A 34 6.47 0.28 8.47
CA GLU A 34 5.26 0.54 7.69
C GLU A 34 5.17 2.00 7.27
N SER A 35 5.49 2.92 8.19
CA SER A 35 5.51 4.35 7.88
C SER A 35 6.59 4.69 6.85
N ALA A 36 7.78 4.13 7.01
CA ALA A 36 8.88 4.36 6.08
C ALA A 36 8.54 3.86 4.67
N GLN A 37 7.97 2.65 4.56
CA GLN A 37 7.61 2.12 3.25
C GLN A 37 6.50 2.95 2.58
N SER A 38 5.54 3.46 3.35
CA SER A 38 4.50 4.33 2.79
C SER A 38 5.12 5.62 2.21
N GLY A 39 6.14 6.15 2.87
CA GLY A 39 6.87 7.31 2.38
C GLY A 39 7.59 7.04 1.07
N ILE A 40 8.20 5.86 0.95
CA ILE A 40 8.88 5.46 -0.28
C ILE A 40 7.86 5.36 -1.42
N VAL A 41 6.73 4.70 -1.20
CA VAL A 41 5.69 4.53 -2.23
C VAL A 41 5.10 5.87 -2.64
N ALA A 42 4.76 6.72 -1.67
CA ALA A 42 4.21 8.05 -1.95
C ALA A 42 5.22 8.90 -2.74
N GLY A 43 6.50 8.87 -2.33
CA GLY A 43 7.55 9.62 -3.02
C GLY A 43 7.79 9.14 -4.44
N MET A 44 7.84 7.82 -4.66
CA MET A 44 7.94 7.24 -6.00
C MET A 44 6.79 7.73 -6.89
N ASN A 45 5.58 7.67 -6.37
CA ASN A 45 4.40 8.02 -7.16
C ASN A 45 4.31 9.52 -7.42
N MET A 46 4.81 10.34 -6.51
CA MET A 46 4.92 11.78 -6.75
C MET A 46 5.89 12.08 -7.90
N VAL A 47 7.06 11.43 -7.93
CA VAL A 47 8.03 11.59 -9.00
C VAL A 47 7.44 11.13 -10.34
N ARG A 48 6.76 10.00 -10.34
CA ARG A 48 6.12 9.49 -11.56
C ARG A 48 5.02 10.45 -12.04
N TYR A 49 4.26 11.02 -11.12
CA TYR A 49 3.26 12.04 -11.46
C TYR A 49 3.91 13.25 -12.15
N LEU A 50 5.00 13.76 -11.59
CA LEU A 50 5.72 14.90 -12.16
C LEU A 50 6.28 14.59 -13.55
N ASN A 51 6.64 13.34 -13.81
CA ASN A 51 7.16 12.87 -15.10
C ASN A 51 6.06 12.37 -16.04
N LYS A 52 4.79 12.55 -15.68
CA LYS A 52 3.63 12.12 -16.46
C LYS A 52 3.63 10.61 -16.73
N GLN A 53 4.08 9.83 -15.74
CA GLN A 53 4.09 8.38 -15.79
C GLN A 53 2.94 7.81 -14.96
N GLU A 54 2.53 6.57 -15.27
CA GLU A 54 1.51 5.88 -14.50
C GLU A 54 1.97 5.60 -13.07
N PRO A 55 1.08 5.65 -12.07
CA PRO A 55 1.45 5.34 -10.70
C PRO A 55 1.83 3.87 -10.54
N VAL A 56 2.71 3.62 -9.56
CA VAL A 56 3.09 2.26 -9.18
C VAL A 56 2.18 1.80 -8.05
N ILE A 57 1.41 0.74 -8.30
CA ILE A 57 0.55 0.10 -7.31
C ILE A 57 1.14 -1.27 -7.02
N PHE A 58 1.68 -1.47 -5.83
CA PHE A 58 2.30 -2.73 -5.48
C PHE A 58 1.25 -3.85 -5.37
N PRO A 59 1.63 -5.09 -5.72
CA PRO A 59 0.69 -6.22 -5.65
C PRO A 59 0.20 -6.48 -4.23
N GLN A 60 -1.06 -6.89 -4.09
CA GLN A 60 -1.66 -7.19 -2.79
C GLN A 60 -1.03 -8.40 -2.10
N GLU A 61 -0.35 -9.26 -2.84
CA GLU A 61 0.38 -10.40 -2.29
C GLU A 61 1.60 -9.97 -1.48
N THR A 62 2.01 -8.72 -1.60
CA THR A 62 3.09 -8.12 -0.81
C THR A 62 2.51 -7.30 0.33
N ILE A 63 3.25 -7.18 1.42
CA ILE A 63 2.81 -6.37 2.56
C ILE A 63 2.65 -4.89 2.16
N MET A 64 3.54 -4.37 1.32
CA MET A 64 3.45 -3.00 0.84
C MET A 64 2.14 -2.74 0.10
N GLY A 65 1.78 -3.65 -0.82
CA GLY A 65 0.53 -3.55 -1.57
C GLY A 65 -0.69 -3.81 -0.70
N ALA A 66 -0.61 -4.79 0.20
CA ALA A 66 -1.71 -5.13 1.10
C ALA A 66 -2.05 -3.98 2.05
N LEU A 67 -1.04 -3.29 2.60
CA LEU A 67 -1.27 -2.12 3.46
C LEU A 67 -1.94 -0.98 2.69
N ALA A 68 -1.43 -0.66 1.51
CA ALA A 68 -2.01 0.40 0.67
C ALA A 68 -3.47 0.07 0.30
N TYR A 69 -3.73 -1.18 -0.04
CA TYR A 69 -5.09 -1.63 -0.34
C TYR A 69 -6.00 -1.53 0.88
N TYR A 70 -5.54 -2.02 2.04
CA TYR A 70 -6.33 -2.00 3.27
C TYR A 70 -6.74 -0.58 3.65
N ILE A 71 -5.79 0.34 3.73
CA ILE A 71 -6.08 1.70 4.21
C ILE A 71 -6.96 2.50 3.24
N THR A 72 -7.04 2.09 1.97
CA THR A 72 -7.85 2.81 0.97
C THR A 72 -9.15 2.11 0.62
N HIS A 73 -9.34 0.85 1.01
CA HIS A 73 -10.54 0.06 0.68
C HIS A 73 -11.31 -0.44 1.91
N CYS A 74 -10.82 -0.14 3.11
CA CYS A 74 -11.54 -0.49 4.34
C CYS A 74 -12.85 0.32 4.44
N ASP A 75 -13.84 -0.24 5.11
CA ASP A 75 -15.08 0.50 5.41
C ASP A 75 -14.74 1.74 6.25
N GLU A 76 -15.18 2.90 5.79
CA GLU A 76 -14.92 4.18 6.45
C GLU A 76 -15.33 4.19 7.92
N SER A 77 -16.45 3.54 8.25
CA SER A 77 -16.98 3.51 9.62
C SER A 77 -16.17 2.63 10.56
N ASN A 78 -15.39 1.69 10.01
CA ASN A 78 -14.60 0.72 10.77
C ASN A 78 -13.09 0.88 10.56
N PHE A 79 -12.67 1.97 9.94
CA PHE A 79 -11.26 2.19 9.64
C PHE A 79 -10.46 2.41 10.91
N GLN A 80 -9.42 1.59 11.09
CA GLN A 80 -8.47 1.66 12.20
C GLN A 80 -7.06 1.59 11.65
N PRO A 81 -6.08 2.21 12.32
CA PRO A 81 -4.68 2.03 11.96
C PRO A 81 -4.29 0.55 11.93
N MET A 82 -3.44 0.19 10.97
CA MET A 82 -3.10 -1.21 10.72
C MET A 82 -1.59 -1.40 10.63
N LYS A 83 -1.09 -2.40 11.36
CA LYS A 83 0.29 -2.89 11.22
C LYS A 83 0.38 -3.96 10.15
N ALA A 84 1.57 -4.16 9.62
CA ALA A 84 1.82 -5.27 8.72
C ALA A 84 1.53 -6.60 9.40
N ASN A 85 0.67 -7.41 8.79
CA ASN A 85 0.37 -8.75 9.29
C ASN A 85 -0.18 -9.60 8.14
N PHE A 86 -0.15 -10.92 8.32
CA PHE A 86 -0.60 -11.83 7.26
C PHE A 86 -2.12 -11.76 7.02
N GLY A 87 -2.88 -11.25 7.99
CA GLY A 87 -4.33 -11.17 7.87
C GLY A 87 -4.84 -10.19 6.81
N ILE A 88 -4.01 -9.21 6.41
CA ILE A 88 -4.37 -8.24 5.38
C ILE A 88 -4.03 -8.71 3.97
N LEU A 89 -3.29 -9.82 3.84
CA LEU A 89 -2.97 -10.41 2.54
C LEU A 89 -4.23 -11.02 1.92
N PRO A 90 -4.32 -11.06 0.57
CA PRO A 90 -5.45 -11.70 -0.08
C PRO A 90 -5.51 -13.18 0.24
N ASP A 91 -6.70 -13.77 0.09
CA ASP A 91 -6.90 -15.19 0.30
C ASP A 91 -6.12 -15.99 -0.73
N LEU A 92 -5.10 -16.70 -0.26
CA LEU A 92 -4.30 -17.60 -1.09
C LEU A 92 -4.69 -19.05 -0.79
N PRO A 93 -4.53 -19.96 -1.76
CA PRO A 93 -4.83 -21.38 -1.54
C PRO A 93 -3.99 -22.00 -0.41
N VAL A 94 -2.86 -21.37 -0.08
CA VAL A 94 -1.92 -21.85 0.93
C VAL A 94 -1.81 -20.85 2.06
N ARG A 95 -2.18 -21.28 3.29
CA ARG A 95 -2.21 -20.45 4.50
C ARG A 95 -0.98 -20.59 5.40
N VAL A 96 0.06 -21.29 4.94
CA VAL A 96 1.29 -21.46 5.72
C VAL A 96 2.16 -20.22 5.55
N LYS A 97 2.54 -19.59 6.66
CA LYS A 97 3.33 -18.33 6.65
C LYS A 97 4.56 -18.39 5.74
N LYS A 98 5.26 -19.52 5.73
CA LYS A 98 6.46 -19.70 4.90
C LYS A 98 6.12 -19.64 3.42
N LYS A 99 5.02 -20.25 3.00
CA LYS A 99 4.58 -20.26 1.60
C LYS A 99 4.02 -18.90 1.19
N LEU A 100 3.31 -18.20 2.07
CA LEU A 100 2.84 -16.83 1.82
C LEU A 100 4.03 -15.90 1.60
N ARG A 101 5.09 -16.05 2.38
CA ARG A 101 6.30 -15.24 2.22
C ARG A 101 6.98 -15.51 0.89
N LYS A 102 7.09 -16.77 0.50
CA LYS A 102 7.67 -17.16 -0.79
C LYS A 102 6.86 -16.59 -1.95
N GLU A 103 5.54 -16.69 -1.88
CA GLU A 103 4.64 -16.12 -2.88
C GLU A 103 4.84 -14.61 -3.02
N ALA A 104 4.95 -13.90 -1.90
CA ALA A 104 5.17 -12.47 -1.91
C ALA A 104 6.49 -12.10 -2.60
N TYR A 105 7.56 -12.83 -2.34
CA TYR A 105 8.84 -12.60 -3.00
C TYR A 105 8.77 -12.83 -4.50
N GLU A 106 8.13 -13.90 -4.92
CA GLU A 106 7.99 -14.22 -6.35
C GLU A 106 7.18 -13.16 -7.09
N VAL A 107 6.06 -12.74 -6.50
CA VAL A 107 5.21 -11.70 -7.09
C VAL A 107 5.96 -10.36 -7.14
N MET A 108 6.72 -10.02 -6.10
CA MET A 108 7.48 -8.77 -6.07
C MET A 108 8.59 -8.76 -7.12
N ASP A 109 9.32 -9.88 -7.27
CA ASP A 109 10.37 -9.99 -8.27
C ASP A 109 9.82 -9.80 -9.68
N GLN A 110 8.69 -10.45 -9.98
CA GLN A 110 8.02 -10.30 -11.27
C GLN A 110 7.57 -8.85 -11.49
N PHE A 111 6.99 -8.24 -10.48
CA PHE A 111 6.53 -6.84 -10.54
C PHE A 111 7.69 -5.89 -10.82
N ILE A 112 8.83 -6.05 -10.12
CA ILE A 112 10.02 -5.22 -10.31
C ILE A 112 10.55 -5.37 -11.74
N ASN A 113 10.55 -6.58 -12.27
CA ASN A 113 11.04 -6.83 -13.62
C ASN A 113 10.15 -6.21 -14.71
N GLU A 114 8.89 -5.93 -14.39
CA GLU A 114 7.94 -5.31 -15.33
C GLU A 114 7.93 -3.77 -15.26
N LEU A 115 8.64 -3.21 -14.29
CA LEU A 115 8.71 -1.75 -14.15
C LEU A 115 9.56 -1.09 -15.30
#